data_9d6a1d080da04ecc392622dd574325ff
#
_entry.id   9d6a1d080da04ecc392622dd574325ff
#
_cell.length_a   1.000
_cell.length_b   1.000
_cell.length_c   1.000
_cell.angle_alpha   90.00
_cell.angle_beta   90.00
_cell.angle_gamma   90.00
#
_symmetry.space_group_name_H-M   'P 1'
#
loop_
_entity.id
_entity.type
_entity.pdbx_description
1 polymer ?
#
loop_
_entity_poly.entity_id
_entity_poly.type
_entity_poly.pdbx_seq_one_letter_code
_entity_poly.pdbx_strand_id
1 'polypeptide(L)'
;MDVELFNYHLPEELIAQTPLKNRTHSRLMTLDKQTGRIGHHLFEQLESYLKAGDLLVLNDTRVIPARLFGYKADTGAKAEVLLLKSLGEDRWEVLLRPAKRFKEGSRIEFGSGDASEGAPDSAGQPLLIAVVEQAGEMGSRVLRFEYQGIFNEILDRLGQMPLPPYIKERLEDRERYQTVYAKHEGSAAAPTAGLHFTTEYLERLQRQGVRIAYVTLHVGLGTFRPVSVDRVEEHEMHAEYYSLPQETADAINETRASGGRVIAVGTTSARTLETAARVCGLGAGPMVQDKEALQEIKACSGWTDIFLYPGVPFLLVDALLTNFHLPKSTLMMLISAMAGRERILKAYEEAVQHKYRFFSFGDAMFIY
;
A
#
# COMPACT_ATOMS: atom_id res chain seq x y z
N MET A 1 1.04 20.05 -14.95
CA MET A 1 -0.19 20.16 -14.11
C MET A 1 0.23 20.58 -12.71
N ASP A 2 -0.47 21.53 -12.09
CA ASP A 2 -0.13 22.03 -10.75
C ASP A 2 -0.61 21.03 -9.67
N VAL A 3 0.25 20.73 -8.69
CA VAL A 3 -0.08 19.85 -7.55
C VAL A 3 -1.18 20.45 -6.68
N GLU A 4 -1.26 21.79 -6.56
CA GLU A 4 -2.33 22.47 -5.83
C GLU A 4 -3.74 22.19 -6.36
N LEU A 5 -3.87 21.78 -7.61
CA LEU A 5 -5.16 21.35 -8.17
C LEU A 5 -5.78 20.12 -7.50
N PHE A 6 -4.99 19.38 -6.72
CA PHE A 6 -5.42 18.20 -5.96
C PHE A 6 -5.54 18.48 -4.46
N ASN A 7 -5.55 19.77 -4.11
CA ASN A 7 -5.75 20.19 -2.73
C ASN A 7 -7.24 20.23 -2.38
N TYR A 8 -7.57 19.86 -1.15
CA TYR A 8 -8.89 20.01 -0.56
C TYR A 8 -8.74 20.23 0.94
N HIS A 9 -9.75 20.82 1.58
CA HIS A 9 -9.74 21.00 3.03
C HIS A 9 -10.10 19.70 3.74
N LEU A 10 -9.20 19.20 4.58
CA LEU A 10 -9.41 18.01 5.40
C LEU A 10 -9.25 18.37 6.89
N PRO A 11 -10.34 18.38 7.69
CA PRO A 11 -10.26 18.50 9.13
C PRO A 11 -9.47 17.33 9.75
N GLU A 12 -8.53 17.63 10.68
CA GLU A 12 -7.66 16.62 11.30
C GLU A 12 -8.47 15.55 12.07
N GLU A 13 -9.58 15.93 12.67
CA GLU A 13 -10.47 15.02 13.39
C GLU A 13 -11.13 13.93 12.53
N LEU A 14 -11.13 14.08 11.22
CA LEU A 14 -11.64 13.05 10.31
C LEU A 14 -10.59 11.98 9.99
N ILE A 15 -9.34 12.18 10.38
CA ILE A 15 -8.27 11.19 10.18
C ILE A 15 -8.43 10.06 11.19
N ALA A 16 -8.78 8.87 10.73
CA ALA A 16 -9.03 7.73 11.59
C ALA A 16 -7.75 7.26 12.28
N GLN A 17 -7.76 7.23 13.62
CA GLN A 17 -6.63 6.79 14.43
C GLN A 17 -6.67 5.29 14.74
N THR A 18 -7.86 4.69 14.78
CA THR A 18 -8.09 3.29 15.14
C THR A 18 -9.01 2.61 14.14
N PRO A 19 -8.83 1.30 13.87
CA PRO A 19 -9.76 0.55 13.03
C PRO A 19 -11.11 0.36 13.75
N LEU A 20 -12.19 0.24 12.97
CA LEU A 20 -13.48 -0.17 13.51
C LEU A 20 -13.41 -1.61 14.02
N LYS A 21 -14.18 -1.93 15.06
CA LYS A 21 -14.24 -3.29 15.62
C LYS A 21 -14.60 -4.31 14.54
N ASN A 22 -15.65 -4.05 13.76
CA ASN A 22 -16.03 -4.85 12.60
C ASN A 22 -15.52 -4.22 11.31
N ARG A 23 -14.75 -4.96 10.54
CA ARG A 23 -14.13 -4.47 9.28
C ARG A 23 -15.17 -4.04 8.26
N THR A 24 -16.24 -4.81 8.08
CA THR A 24 -17.30 -4.56 7.07
C THR A 24 -18.30 -3.46 7.45
N HIS A 25 -18.21 -2.91 8.67
CA HIS A 25 -19.10 -1.83 9.14
C HIS A 25 -18.59 -0.43 8.83
N SER A 26 -17.45 -0.28 8.14
CA SER A 26 -17.03 1.01 7.60
C SER A 26 -18.07 1.51 6.58
N ARG A 27 -18.11 2.83 6.38
CA ARG A 27 -18.93 3.39 5.32
C ARG A 27 -18.29 3.18 3.96
N LEU A 28 -19.10 3.14 2.94
CA LEU A 28 -18.72 3.06 1.56
C LEU A 28 -19.34 4.21 0.79
N MET A 29 -18.51 5.08 0.24
CA MET A 29 -18.96 6.03 -0.78
C MET A 29 -18.81 5.38 -2.15
N THR A 30 -19.85 5.41 -2.97
CA THR A 30 -19.78 4.97 -4.35
C THR A 30 -19.74 6.17 -5.28
N LEU A 31 -18.95 6.11 -6.33
CA LEU A 31 -18.85 7.13 -7.37
C LEU A 31 -18.94 6.47 -8.75
N ASP A 32 -20.01 6.79 -9.45
CA ASP A 32 -20.11 6.48 -10.88
C ASP A 32 -19.17 7.43 -11.65
N LYS A 33 -18.10 6.86 -12.23
CA LYS A 33 -17.06 7.66 -12.91
C LYS A 33 -17.54 8.32 -14.20
N GLN A 34 -18.65 7.85 -14.78
CA GLN A 34 -19.22 8.42 -16.01
C GLN A 34 -20.16 9.58 -15.69
N THR A 35 -21.09 9.36 -14.77
CA THR A 35 -22.14 10.34 -14.45
C THR A 35 -21.78 11.30 -13.32
N GLY A 36 -20.81 10.92 -12.45
CA GLY A 36 -20.47 11.64 -11.22
C GLY A 36 -21.48 11.44 -10.09
N ARG A 37 -22.41 10.48 -10.22
CA ARG A 37 -23.38 10.17 -9.17
C ARG A 37 -22.68 9.57 -7.95
N ILE A 38 -22.97 10.13 -6.77
CA ILE A 38 -22.45 9.67 -5.50
C ILE A 38 -23.55 8.90 -4.76
N GLY A 39 -23.17 7.86 -4.03
CA GLY A 39 -24.03 7.10 -3.12
C GLY A 39 -23.33 6.85 -1.79
N HIS A 40 -24.12 6.69 -0.72
CA HIS A 40 -23.62 6.45 0.64
C HIS A 40 -24.17 5.14 1.17
N HIS A 41 -23.27 4.26 1.59
CA HIS A 41 -23.56 2.88 1.97
C HIS A 41 -22.71 2.43 3.16
N LEU A 42 -22.98 1.24 3.67
CA LEU A 42 -22.01 0.47 4.46
C LEU A 42 -21.17 -0.41 3.53
N PHE A 43 -19.97 -0.75 3.94
CA PHE A 43 -19.04 -1.54 3.13
C PHE A 43 -19.63 -2.91 2.71
N GLU A 44 -20.40 -3.54 3.58
CA GLU A 44 -21.06 -4.81 3.26
C GLU A 44 -22.05 -4.72 2.07
N GLN A 45 -22.52 -3.51 1.72
CA GLN A 45 -23.39 -3.27 0.56
C GLN A 45 -22.59 -3.18 -0.76
N LEU A 46 -21.27 -3.30 -0.75
CA LEU A 46 -20.45 -3.38 -1.96
C LEU A 46 -20.94 -4.50 -2.88
N GLU A 47 -21.44 -5.60 -2.30
CA GLU A 47 -21.97 -6.73 -3.06
C GLU A 47 -23.08 -6.33 -4.06
N SER A 48 -23.86 -5.27 -3.80
CA SER A 48 -24.89 -4.75 -4.70
C SER A 48 -24.32 -4.06 -5.96
N TYR A 49 -23.04 -3.74 -5.95
CA TYR A 49 -22.30 -3.11 -7.05
C TYR A 49 -21.45 -4.10 -7.84
N LEU A 50 -21.33 -5.33 -7.35
CA LEU A 50 -20.58 -6.41 -7.98
C LEU A 50 -21.52 -7.35 -8.71
N LYS A 51 -21.03 -7.97 -9.79
CA LYS A 51 -21.80 -8.91 -10.63
C LYS A 51 -21.06 -10.23 -10.74
N ALA A 52 -21.79 -11.31 -10.96
CA ALA A 52 -21.18 -12.58 -11.34
C ALA A 52 -20.31 -12.38 -12.58
N GLY A 53 -19.10 -12.93 -12.54
CA GLY A 53 -18.07 -12.75 -13.57
C GLY A 53 -17.14 -11.56 -13.35
N ASP A 54 -17.39 -10.66 -12.40
CA ASP A 54 -16.40 -9.65 -11.97
C ASP A 54 -15.23 -10.33 -11.28
N LEU A 55 -14.03 -9.76 -11.45
CA LEU A 55 -12.79 -10.20 -10.80
C LEU A 55 -12.30 -9.12 -9.83
N LEU A 56 -12.27 -9.43 -8.53
CA LEU A 56 -11.58 -8.61 -7.53
C LEU A 56 -10.11 -9.02 -7.48
N VAL A 57 -9.19 -8.08 -7.69
CA VAL A 57 -7.75 -8.30 -7.57
C VAL A 57 -7.24 -7.61 -6.31
N LEU A 58 -6.73 -8.41 -5.37
CA LEU A 58 -6.30 -8.00 -4.04
C LEU A 58 -4.78 -8.09 -3.93
N ASN A 59 -4.17 -7.21 -3.13
CA ASN A 59 -2.74 -7.28 -2.82
C ASN A 59 -2.53 -8.10 -1.54
N ASP A 60 -1.89 -9.27 -1.66
CA ASP A 60 -1.66 -10.23 -0.57
C ASP A 60 -0.35 -10.01 0.20
N THR A 61 0.27 -8.84 0.03
CA THR A 61 1.47 -8.50 0.78
C THR A 61 1.19 -8.51 2.29
N ARG A 62 2.18 -8.98 3.07
CA ARG A 62 2.18 -8.95 4.53
C ARG A 62 3.17 -7.91 5.03
N VAL A 63 2.70 -7.06 5.94
CA VAL A 63 3.56 -6.05 6.59
C VAL A 63 4.48 -6.75 7.57
N ILE A 64 5.77 -6.42 7.49
CA ILE A 64 6.77 -6.86 8.47
C ILE A 64 6.89 -5.82 9.59
N PRO A 65 7.25 -6.21 10.81
CA PRO A 65 7.52 -5.28 11.91
C PRO A 65 8.84 -4.52 11.66
N ALA A 66 8.82 -3.65 10.67
CA ALA A 66 10.00 -3.03 10.06
C ALA A 66 10.60 -1.89 10.90
N ARG A 67 9.97 -1.46 12.00
CA ARG A 67 10.47 -0.39 12.86
C ARG A 67 11.20 -0.97 14.06
N LEU A 68 12.51 -0.74 14.12
CA LEU A 68 13.40 -1.26 15.15
C LEU A 68 13.94 -0.11 16.02
N PHE A 69 14.04 -0.34 17.32
CA PHE A 69 14.68 0.57 18.26
C PHE A 69 15.92 -0.08 18.86
N GLY A 70 17.04 0.62 18.80
CA GLY A 70 18.33 0.13 19.27
C GLY A 70 19.22 1.24 19.80
N TYR A 71 20.44 0.88 20.12
CA TYR A 71 21.41 1.78 20.68
C TYR A 71 22.74 1.67 19.93
N LYS A 72 23.43 2.79 19.76
CA LYS A 72 24.79 2.80 19.21
C LYS A 72 25.75 2.15 20.20
N ALA A 73 26.47 1.14 19.77
CA ALA A 73 27.31 0.29 20.64
C ALA A 73 28.36 1.05 21.46
N ASP A 74 28.93 2.12 20.90
CA ASP A 74 30.01 2.89 21.53
C ASP A 74 29.52 4.00 22.48
N THR A 75 28.36 4.62 22.20
CA THR A 75 27.89 5.81 22.91
C THR A 75 26.57 5.66 23.63
N GLY A 76 25.83 4.54 23.38
CA GLY A 76 24.47 4.34 23.90
C GLY A 76 23.43 5.28 23.28
N ALA A 77 23.77 5.98 22.18
CA ALA A 77 22.82 6.87 21.53
C ALA A 77 21.66 6.07 20.95
N LYS A 78 20.43 6.48 21.26
CA LYS A 78 19.20 5.84 20.74
C LYS A 78 19.14 5.93 19.21
N ALA A 79 18.73 4.85 18.58
CA ALA A 79 18.52 4.71 17.15
C ALA A 79 17.09 4.21 16.89
N GLU A 80 16.37 4.86 15.98
CA GLU A 80 15.18 4.32 15.33
C GLU A 80 15.58 3.93 13.90
N VAL A 81 15.44 2.65 13.57
CA VAL A 81 15.73 2.10 12.26
C VAL A 81 14.42 1.62 11.65
N LEU A 82 14.13 2.07 10.44
CA LEU A 82 12.97 1.69 9.70
C LEU A 82 13.39 1.01 8.40
N LEU A 83 13.15 -0.29 8.30
CA LEU A 83 13.49 -1.10 7.13
C LEU A 83 12.62 -0.66 5.93
N LEU A 84 13.25 -0.42 4.78
CA LEU A 84 12.59 0.02 3.56
C LEU A 84 12.62 -1.04 2.47
N LYS A 85 13.82 -1.54 2.16
CA LYS A 85 14.06 -2.44 1.03
C LYS A 85 15.20 -3.38 1.36
N SER A 86 14.95 -4.68 1.17
CA SER A 86 16.02 -5.68 1.20
C SER A 86 16.89 -5.56 -0.06
N LEU A 87 18.19 -5.55 0.13
CA LEU A 87 19.19 -5.53 -0.94
C LEU A 87 19.84 -6.91 -1.15
N GLY A 88 19.39 -7.91 -0.37
CA GLY A 88 20.00 -9.24 -0.32
C GLY A 88 21.23 -9.28 0.61
N GLU A 89 21.74 -10.48 0.91
CA GLU A 89 22.93 -10.71 1.74
C GLU A 89 22.88 -9.94 3.08
N ASP A 90 21.73 -10.00 3.76
CA ASP A 90 21.45 -9.31 5.04
C ASP A 90 21.62 -7.78 5.01
N ARG A 91 21.62 -7.19 3.80
CA ARG A 91 21.67 -5.74 3.59
C ARG A 91 20.28 -5.16 3.37
N TRP A 92 20.03 -4.02 4.00
CA TRP A 92 18.76 -3.29 3.88
C TRP A 92 19.01 -1.80 3.69
N GLU A 93 18.28 -1.22 2.75
CA GLU A 93 18.06 0.21 2.76
C GLU A 93 17.09 0.56 3.89
N VAL A 94 17.43 1.57 4.69
CA VAL A 94 16.66 1.97 5.87
C VAL A 94 16.56 3.48 6.01
N LEU A 95 15.58 3.95 6.77
CA LEU A 95 15.64 5.30 7.37
C LEU A 95 16.12 5.17 8.81
N LEU A 96 17.17 5.94 9.14
CA LEU A 96 17.79 5.95 10.47
C LEU A 96 17.61 7.33 11.11
N ARG A 97 17.13 7.35 12.35
CA ARG A 97 16.95 8.56 13.15
C ARG A 97 17.61 8.42 14.54
N PRO A 98 18.36 9.44 14.97
CA PRO A 98 18.85 10.63 14.27
C PRO A 98 20.07 10.30 13.38
N ALA A 99 19.93 10.40 12.06
CA ALA A 99 20.95 9.95 11.10
C ALA A 99 22.35 10.56 11.28
N LYS A 100 22.44 11.82 11.73
CA LYS A 100 23.71 12.56 11.91
C LYS A 100 24.66 11.90 12.92
N ARG A 101 24.15 11.09 13.85
CA ARG A 101 24.95 10.42 14.89
C ARG A 101 25.52 9.08 14.44
N PHE A 102 25.06 8.54 13.33
CA PHE A 102 25.42 7.22 12.82
C PHE A 102 26.10 7.36 11.46
N LYS A 103 27.41 7.32 11.49
CA LYS A 103 28.28 7.37 10.30
C LYS A 103 28.58 5.95 9.83
N GLU A 104 29.17 5.82 8.65
CA GLU A 104 29.67 4.53 8.15
C GLU A 104 30.59 3.89 9.19
N GLY A 105 30.47 2.57 9.36
CA GLY A 105 31.12 1.78 10.40
C GLY A 105 30.45 1.82 11.78
N SER A 106 29.44 2.68 12.00
CA SER A 106 28.69 2.68 13.27
C SER A 106 27.96 1.35 13.46
N ARG A 107 28.03 0.78 14.67
CA ARG A 107 27.28 -0.43 15.08
C ARG A 107 26.10 -0.05 15.93
N ILE A 108 24.96 -0.67 15.66
CA ILE A 108 23.70 -0.49 16.37
C ILE A 108 23.26 -1.86 16.91
N GLU A 109 22.97 -1.91 18.20
CA GLU A 109 22.55 -3.11 18.91
C GLU A 109 21.06 -3.05 19.22
N PHE A 110 20.35 -4.17 19.00
CA PHE A 110 18.93 -4.31 19.28
C PHE A 110 18.70 -5.50 20.21
N GLY A 111 17.79 -5.32 21.17
CA GLY A 111 17.47 -6.35 22.15
C GLY A 111 18.51 -6.50 23.27
N SER A 112 19.43 -5.55 23.44
CA SER A 112 20.35 -5.45 24.57
C SER A 112 19.83 -4.40 25.54
N GLY A 113 19.29 -4.80 26.70
CA GLY A 113 18.90 -3.86 27.77
C GLY A 113 17.45 -3.93 28.20
N ASP A 114 17.07 -3.22 29.27
CA ASP A 114 15.85 -3.30 30.08
C ASP A 114 14.58 -3.83 29.44
N ALA A 115 13.93 -4.70 30.17
CA ALA A 115 12.77 -5.56 29.84
C ALA A 115 11.49 -4.86 29.30
N SER A 116 11.55 -3.59 28.93
CA SER A 116 10.39 -2.86 28.40
C SER A 116 10.30 -2.81 26.86
N GLU A 117 11.38 -3.16 26.13
CA GLU A 117 11.42 -3.04 24.65
C GLU A 117 12.10 -4.24 23.94
N GLY A 118 11.91 -5.46 24.41
CA GLY A 118 12.45 -6.69 23.83
C GLY A 118 13.48 -7.33 24.75
N ALA A 119 13.13 -8.48 25.33
CA ALA A 119 14.01 -9.19 26.26
C ALA A 119 15.33 -9.60 25.58
N PRO A 120 16.50 -9.33 26.21
CA PRO A 120 17.77 -9.90 25.76
C PRO A 120 17.70 -11.43 25.77
N ASP A 121 18.56 -12.07 24.98
CA ASP A 121 18.77 -13.51 25.18
C ASP A 121 19.25 -13.78 26.61
N SER A 122 19.25 -15.04 27.03
CA SER A 122 19.63 -15.46 28.39
C SER A 122 21.08 -15.10 28.77
N ALA A 123 21.88 -14.52 27.86
CA ALA A 123 23.27 -14.11 28.03
C ALA A 123 23.50 -12.61 28.07
N GLY A 124 22.43 -11.78 27.88
CA GLY A 124 22.57 -10.31 27.82
C GLY A 124 23.19 -9.78 26.53
N GLN A 125 23.37 -10.64 25.52
CA GLN A 125 23.85 -10.25 24.19
C GLN A 125 22.74 -9.68 23.32
N PRO A 126 23.08 -8.76 22.39
CA PRO A 126 22.09 -8.24 21.45
C PRO A 126 21.57 -9.35 20.52
N LEU A 127 20.27 -9.38 20.29
CA LEU A 127 19.65 -10.35 19.37
C LEU A 127 19.94 -10.04 17.91
N LEU A 128 20.18 -8.76 17.61
CA LEU A 128 20.43 -8.26 16.28
C LEU A 128 21.44 -7.11 16.35
N ILE A 129 22.40 -7.11 15.45
CA ILE A 129 23.38 -6.02 15.30
C ILE A 129 23.26 -5.50 13.87
N ALA A 130 23.32 -4.19 13.69
CA ALA A 130 23.42 -3.57 12.38
C ALA A 130 24.71 -2.75 12.26
N VAL A 131 25.35 -2.84 11.10
CA VAL A 131 26.51 -2.03 10.73
C VAL A 131 26.11 -1.08 9.62
N VAL A 132 26.37 0.21 9.79
CA VAL A 132 26.14 1.21 8.74
C VAL A 132 27.21 1.04 7.66
N GLU A 133 26.84 0.59 6.47
CA GLU A 133 27.76 0.42 5.34
C GLU A 133 27.82 1.66 4.45
N GLN A 134 26.67 2.34 4.24
CA GLN A 134 26.62 3.53 3.39
C GLN A 134 25.71 4.59 4.01
N ALA A 135 26.09 5.85 3.84
CA ALA A 135 25.31 7.01 4.23
C ALA A 135 24.69 7.65 2.98
N GLY A 136 23.35 7.70 2.94
CA GLY A 136 22.58 8.41 1.92
C GLY A 136 22.02 9.73 2.42
N GLU A 137 21.25 10.39 1.56
CA GLU A 137 20.58 11.66 1.87
C GLU A 137 19.34 11.47 2.76
N MET A 138 18.86 12.54 3.39
CA MET A 138 17.62 12.61 4.16
C MET A 138 17.43 11.50 5.23
N GLY A 139 18.53 10.94 5.73
CA GLY A 139 18.49 9.88 6.75
C GLY A 139 18.48 8.46 6.20
N SER A 140 18.55 8.29 4.88
CA SER A 140 18.74 6.97 4.26
C SER A 140 20.11 6.40 4.61
N ARG A 141 20.16 5.10 4.86
CA ARG A 141 21.37 4.31 5.14
C ARG A 141 21.26 2.94 4.51
N VAL A 142 22.38 2.34 4.18
CA VAL A 142 22.46 0.90 3.96
C VAL A 142 23.03 0.26 5.23
N LEU A 143 22.27 -0.63 5.82
CA LEU A 143 22.68 -1.42 6.98
C LEU A 143 22.92 -2.86 6.58
N ARG A 144 23.99 -3.47 7.06
CA ARG A 144 24.21 -4.91 7.05
C ARG A 144 23.91 -5.46 8.44
N PHE A 145 23.04 -6.47 8.50
CA PHE A 145 22.62 -7.10 9.74
C PHE A 145 23.47 -8.33 10.06
N GLU A 146 23.78 -8.50 11.35
CA GLU A 146 24.50 -9.64 11.94
C GLU A 146 23.59 -10.25 13.00
N TYR A 147 23.25 -11.53 12.88
CA TYR A 147 22.32 -12.24 13.77
C TYR A 147 22.53 -13.73 13.71
N GLN A 148 21.89 -14.48 14.64
CA GLN A 148 21.81 -15.93 14.62
C GLN A 148 20.35 -16.38 14.48
N GLY A 149 20.08 -17.33 13.59
CA GLY A 149 18.73 -17.84 13.35
C GLY A 149 18.03 -17.23 12.14
N ILE A 150 16.72 -17.03 12.23
CA ILE A 150 15.86 -16.53 11.13
C ILE A 150 15.57 -15.05 11.36
N PHE A 151 15.92 -14.21 10.38
CA PHE A 151 15.77 -12.75 10.46
C PHE A 151 14.35 -12.31 10.79
N ASN A 152 13.35 -12.90 10.12
CA ASN A 152 11.94 -12.54 10.33
C ASN A 152 11.45 -12.87 11.74
N GLU A 153 11.91 -13.98 12.35
CA GLU A 153 11.59 -14.32 13.74
C GLU A 153 12.19 -13.30 14.73
N ILE A 154 13.38 -12.79 14.42
CA ILE A 154 14.02 -11.73 15.20
C ILE A 154 13.26 -10.42 15.05
N LEU A 155 12.82 -10.09 13.82
CA LEU A 155 11.99 -8.91 13.59
C LEU A 155 10.65 -9.00 14.34
N ASP A 156 10.02 -10.16 14.39
CA ASP A 156 8.76 -10.36 15.15
C ASP A 156 8.93 -10.10 16.65
N ARG A 157 10.12 -10.40 17.19
CA ARG A 157 10.44 -10.18 18.61
C ARG A 157 10.80 -8.72 18.91
N LEU A 158 11.55 -8.06 18.04
CA LEU A 158 12.14 -6.74 18.28
C LEU A 158 11.37 -5.61 17.60
N GLY A 159 10.72 -5.90 16.49
CA GLY A 159 10.13 -4.89 15.62
C GLY A 159 8.75 -4.45 16.05
N GLN A 160 8.43 -3.23 15.66
CA GLN A 160 7.10 -2.67 15.77
C GLN A 160 6.49 -2.48 14.38
N MET A 161 5.15 -2.58 14.30
CA MET A 161 4.43 -2.31 13.06
C MET A 161 4.67 -0.86 12.62
N PRO A 162 5.11 -0.64 11.38
CA PRO A 162 5.42 0.70 10.88
C PRO A 162 4.14 1.43 10.45
N LEU A 163 3.33 1.86 11.43
CA LEU A 163 2.13 2.63 11.15
C LEU A 163 2.47 3.95 10.43
N PRO A 164 1.61 4.42 9.53
CA PRO A 164 1.77 5.71 8.87
C PRO A 164 1.90 6.86 9.88
N PRO A 165 2.61 7.95 9.55
CA PRO A 165 2.93 9.02 10.50
C PRO A 165 1.72 9.82 11.01
N TYR A 166 0.57 9.73 10.33
CA TYR A 166 -0.68 10.35 10.74
C TYR A 166 -1.46 9.53 11.78
N ILE A 167 -1.09 8.28 12.02
CA ILE A 167 -1.63 7.45 13.11
C ILE A 167 -0.74 7.65 14.32
N LYS A 168 -1.28 8.33 15.34
CA LYS A 168 -0.58 8.66 16.58
C LYS A 168 -0.91 7.65 17.70
N GLU A 169 -2.05 6.97 17.58
CA GLU A 169 -2.52 5.97 18.53
C GLU A 169 -1.74 4.66 18.38
N ARG A 170 -1.44 4.02 19.51
CA ARG A 170 -0.80 2.71 19.53
C ARG A 170 -1.82 1.63 19.14
N LEU A 171 -1.45 0.79 18.21
CA LEU A 171 -2.26 -0.35 17.82
C LEU A 171 -2.05 -1.51 18.82
N GLU A 172 -3.10 -1.88 19.54
CA GLU A 172 -3.04 -2.98 20.53
C GLU A 172 -2.87 -4.35 19.85
N ASP A 173 -3.61 -4.57 18.75
CA ASP A 173 -3.56 -5.79 17.96
C ASP A 173 -2.90 -5.53 16.60
N ARG A 174 -1.68 -6.06 16.41
CA ARG A 174 -0.90 -5.91 15.18
C ARG A 174 -1.60 -6.46 13.94
N GLU A 175 -2.41 -7.53 14.09
CA GLU A 175 -3.15 -8.15 12.98
C GLU A 175 -4.28 -7.24 12.47
N ARG A 176 -4.65 -6.18 13.18
CA ARG A 176 -5.59 -5.19 12.69
C ARG A 176 -5.00 -4.33 11.56
N TYR A 177 -3.68 -4.27 11.41
CA TYR A 177 -2.98 -3.63 10.28
C TYR A 177 -2.50 -4.65 9.25
N GLN A 178 -3.17 -5.82 9.18
CA GLN A 178 -2.99 -6.85 8.16
C GLN A 178 -4.33 -7.16 7.50
N THR A 179 -4.29 -7.49 6.20
CA THR A 179 -5.46 -8.06 5.53
C THR A 179 -5.65 -9.52 5.97
N VAL A 180 -6.88 -10.02 5.92
CA VAL A 180 -7.18 -11.42 6.30
C VAL A 180 -6.56 -12.44 5.33
N TYR A 181 -6.05 -11.99 4.21
CA TYR A 181 -5.39 -12.79 3.17
C TYR A 181 -3.90 -12.44 3.00
N ALA A 182 -3.30 -11.68 3.92
CA ALA A 182 -1.88 -11.33 3.87
C ALA A 182 -0.99 -12.58 3.94
N LYS A 183 -0.11 -12.75 2.94
CA LYS A 183 0.68 -13.96 2.73
C LYS A 183 2.17 -13.67 2.55
N HIS A 184 2.53 -12.80 1.62
CA HIS A 184 3.91 -12.55 1.22
C HIS A 184 4.54 -11.41 2.01
N GLU A 185 5.45 -11.74 2.92
CA GLU A 185 6.16 -10.77 3.76
C GLU A 185 7.11 -9.89 2.94
N GLY A 186 7.25 -8.61 3.35
CA GLY A 186 8.20 -7.67 2.71
C GLY A 186 7.71 -6.23 2.63
N SER A 187 6.48 -5.95 3.04
CA SER A 187 5.90 -4.61 2.96
C SER A 187 6.12 -3.80 4.23
N ALA A 188 6.38 -2.52 4.07
CA ALA A 188 6.41 -1.55 5.16
C ALA A 188 5.03 -0.92 5.45
N ALA A 189 4.02 -1.16 4.61
CA ALA A 189 2.66 -0.68 4.84
C ALA A 189 1.61 -1.67 4.32
N ALA A 190 0.45 -1.72 4.98
CA ALA A 190 -0.66 -2.56 4.57
C ALA A 190 -1.38 -2.00 3.33
N PRO A 191 -1.93 -2.86 2.45
CA PRO A 191 -2.86 -2.47 1.41
C PRO A 191 -4.24 -2.18 2.04
N THR A 192 -4.39 -0.96 2.56
CA THR A 192 -5.43 -0.62 3.55
C THR A 192 -6.86 -0.74 3.06
N ALA A 193 -7.12 -0.64 1.74
CA ALA A 193 -8.44 -0.93 1.17
C ALA A 193 -8.87 -2.39 1.39
N GLY A 194 -7.91 -3.31 1.53
CA GLY A 194 -8.15 -4.71 1.87
C GLY A 194 -8.54 -4.95 3.31
N LEU A 195 -8.29 -3.99 4.23
CA LEU A 195 -8.63 -4.12 5.64
C LEU A 195 -10.14 -4.15 5.91
N HIS A 196 -10.95 -3.73 4.96
CA HIS A 196 -12.41 -3.76 5.08
C HIS A 196 -12.99 -5.16 4.92
N PHE A 197 -12.26 -6.09 4.29
CA PHE A 197 -12.73 -7.45 4.07
C PHE A 197 -12.54 -8.34 5.30
N THR A 198 -13.47 -9.27 5.47
CA THR A 198 -13.33 -10.46 6.30
C THR A 198 -13.31 -11.69 5.39
N THR A 199 -12.84 -12.83 5.90
CA THR A 199 -12.85 -14.10 5.17
C THR A 199 -14.26 -14.50 4.76
N GLU A 200 -15.22 -14.36 5.68
CA GLU A 200 -16.63 -14.69 5.44
C GLU A 200 -17.27 -13.79 4.36
N TYR A 201 -16.85 -12.52 4.31
CA TYR A 201 -17.34 -11.60 3.29
C TYR A 201 -16.79 -11.94 1.91
N LEU A 202 -15.51 -12.27 1.80
CA LEU A 202 -14.89 -12.74 0.55
C LEU A 202 -15.56 -14.03 0.05
N GLU A 203 -15.80 -15.01 0.93
CA GLU A 203 -16.51 -16.23 0.59
C GLU A 203 -17.95 -15.97 0.14
N ARG A 204 -18.64 -14.99 0.76
CA ARG A 204 -19.98 -14.57 0.34
C ARG A 204 -19.98 -14.01 -1.09
N LEU A 205 -19.03 -13.17 -1.43
CA LEU A 205 -18.87 -12.63 -2.78
C LEU A 205 -18.57 -13.74 -3.81
N GLN A 206 -17.73 -14.72 -3.45
CA GLN A 206 -17.44 -15.85 -4.33
C GLN A 206 -18.69 -16.70 -4.59
N ARG A 207 -19.54 -16.93 -3.57
CA ARG A 207 -20.84 -17.62 -3.75
C ARG A 207 -21.80 -16.88 -4.68
N GLN A 208 -21.66 -15.58 -4.83
CA GLN A 208 -22.41 -14.74 -5.80
C GLN A 208 -21.81 -14.76 -7.21
N GLY A 209 -20.72 -15.52 -7.43
CA GLY A 209 -20.05 -15.62 -8.71
C GLY A 209 -18.99 -14.55 -8.96
N VAL A 210 -18.63 -13.75 -7.95
CA VAL A 210 -17.48 -12.84 -8.02
C VAL A 210 -16.19 -13.65 -7.87
N ARG A 211 -15.25 -13.45 -8.78
CA ARG A 211 -13.94 -14.12 -8.73
C ARG A 211 -12.97 -13.31 -7.89
N ILE A 212 -12.02 -13.98 -7.27
CA ILE A 212 -10.96 -13.36 -6.46
C ILE A 212 -9.61 -13.84 -6.96
N ALA A 213 -8.70 -12.90 -7.20
CA ALA A 213 -7.30 -13.19 -7.53
C ALA A 213 -6.36 -12.27 -6.74
N TYR A 214 -5.11 -12.65 -6.65
CA TYR A 214 -4.12 -11.98 -5.83
C TYR A 214 -2.93 -11.51 -6.65
N VAL A 215 -2.42 -10.35 -6.28
CA VAL A 215 -1.13 -9.82 -6.71
C VAL A 215 -0.32 -9.47 -5.46
N THR A 216 0.99 -9.37 -5.60
CA THR A 216 1.85 -8.88 -4.53
C THR A 216 2.47 -7.55 -4.96
N LEU A 217 2.36 -6.53 -4.13
CA LEU A 217 3.17 -5.32 -4.23
C LEU A 217 3.63 -4.96 -2.83
N HIS A 218 4.94 -4.91 -2.62
CA HIS A 218 5.53 -4.51 -1.35
C HIS A 218 5.61 -2.99 -1.28
N VAL A 219 4.74 -2.41 -0.46
CA VAL A 219 4.65 -0.96 -0.28
C VAL A 219 5.84 -0.46 0.51
N GLY A 220 6.60 0.45 -0.08
CA GLY A 220 7.64 1.21 0.61
C GLY A 220 7.07 2.43 1.35
N LEU A 221 7.83 2.97 2.30
CA LEU A 221 7.41 4.16 3.04
C LEU A 221 7.40 5.45 2.20
N GLY A 222 7.95 5.40 0.99
CA GLY A 222 7.86 6.49 0.03
C GLY A 222 6.43 6.92 -0.27
N THR A 223 5.48 5.97 -0.20
CA THR A 223 4.05 6.21 -0.41
C THR A 223 3.45 7.24 0.57
N PHE A 224 4.03 7.40 1.75
CA PHE A 224 3.59 8.38 2.76
C PHE A 224 4.34 9.71 2.71
N ARG A 225 5.30 9.87 1.78
CA ARG A 225 5.99 11.15 1.61
C ARG A 225 5.08 12.11 0.85
N PRO A 226 4.94 13.36 1.31
CA PRO A 226 4.25 14.39 0.55
C PRO A 226 4.95 14.61 -0.79
N VAL A 227 4.18 14.94 -1.83
CA VAL A 227 4.73 15.45 -3.08
C VAL A 227 5.40 16.80 -2.79
N SER A 228 6.70 16.91 -3.09
CA SER A 228 7.54 18.07 -2.75
C SER A 228 7.82 18.99 -3.94
N VAL A 229 7.24 18.70 -5.10
CA VAL A 229 7.36 19.46 -6.33
C VAL A 229 6.06 20.24 -6.60
N ASP A 230 6.16 21.33 -7.37
CA ASP A 230 4.98 22.13 -7.71
C ASP A 230 4.21 21.54 -8.90
N ARG A 231 4.89 20.83 -9.79
CA ARG A 231 4.30 20.23 -10.97
C ARG A 231 4.27 18.71 -10.88
N VAL A 232 3.10 18.14 -11.20
CA VAL A 232 2.85 16.69 -11.13
C VAL A 232 3.86 15.90 -11.98
N GLU A 233 4.19 16.40 -13.17
CA GLU A 233 5.07 15.72 -14.12
C GLU A 233 6.54 15.67 -13.67
N GLU A 234 6.92 16.48 -12.67
CA GLU A 234 8.26 16.52 -12.10
C GLU A 234 8.42 15.56 -10.90
N HIS A 235 7.32 14.94 -10.48
CA HIS A 235 7.37 14.01 -9.34
C HIS A 235 7.93 12.65 -9.76
N GLU A 236 8.99 12.23 -9.09
CA GLU A 236 9.58 10.92 -9.27
C GLU A 236 8.99 9.92 -8.25
N MET A 237 8.34 8.88 -8.75
CA MET A 237 7.78 7.81 -7.92
C MET A 237 8.89 6.89 -7.40
N HIS A 238 8.77 6.48 -6.16
CA HIS A 238 9.60 5.40 -5.63
C HIS A 238 9.25 4.08 -6.28
N ALA A 239 10.28 3.33 -6.69
CA ALA A 239 10.09 2.00 -7.23
C ALA A 239 9.70 1.02 -6.11
N GLU A 240 8.67 0.20 -6.37
CA GLU A 240 8.18 -0.84 -5.48
C GLU A 240 8.15 -2.18 -6.21
N TYR A 241 8.52 -3.27 -5.49
CA TYR A 241 8.50 -4.60 -6.07
C TYR A 241 7.08 -5.11 -6.21
N TYR A 242 6.76 -5.62 -7.41
CA TYR A 242 5.47 -6.23 -7.69
C TYR A 242 5.62 -7.64 -8.30
N SER A 243 4.58 -8.44 -8.14
CA SER A 243 4.43 -9.75 -8.78
C SER A 243 2.97 -9.98 -9.15
N LEU A 244 2.75 -10.38 -10.39
CA LEU A 244 1.48 -10.85 -10.92
C LEU A 244 1.66 -12.31 -11.33
N PRO A 245 1.11 -13.29 -10.59
CA PRO A 245 1.28 -14.71 -10.85
C PRO A 245 0.44 -15.18 -12.05
N GLN A 246 0.79 -16.34 -12.63
CA GLN A 246 0.12 -16.86 -13.82
C GLN A 246 -1.38 -17.09 -13.59
N GLU A 247 -1.75 -17.64 -12.44
CA GLU A 247 -3.18 -17.85 -12.08
C GLU A 247 -4.01 -16.57 -12.11
N THR A 248 -3.40 -15.44 -11.69
CA THR A 248 -4.06 -14.14 -11.75
C THR A 248 -4.11 -13.61 -13.18
N ALA A 249 -3.05 -13.80 -13.96
CA ALA A 249 -3.04 -13.44 -15.38
C ALA A 249 -4.15 -14.19 -16.15
N ASP A 250 -4.27 -15.50 -15.94
CA ASP A 250 -5.31 -16.34 -16.55
C ASP A 250 -6.71 -15.87 -16.14
N ALA A 251 -6.92 -15.61 -14.84
CA ALA A 251 -8.20 -15.08 -14.34
C ALA A 251 -8.57 -13.74 -14.96
N ILE A 252 -7.61 -12.83 -15.16
CA ILE A 252 -7.81 -11.55 -15.84
C ILE A 252 -8.23 -11.77 -17.29
N ASN A 253 -7.51 -12.62 -18.03
CA ASN A 253 -7.80 -12.88 -19.44
C ASN A 253 -9.18 -13.51 -19.63
N GLU A 254 -9.55 -14.49 -18.83
CA GLU A 254 -10.88 -15.10 -18.83
C GLU A 254 -11.99 -14.10 -18.50
N THR A 255 -11.76 -13.24 -17.49
CA THR A 255 -12.72 -12.19 -17.10
C THR A 255 -12.96 -11.22 -18.26
N ARG A 256 -11.89 -10.75 -18.91
CA ARG A 256 -11.98 -9.85 -20.07
C ARG A 256 -12.67 -10.51 -21.27
N ALA A 257 -12.33 -11.78 -21.55
CA ALA A 257 -12.96 -12.54 -22.63
C ALA A 257 -14.46 -12.76 -22.43
N SER A 258 -14.90 -12.90 -21.16
CA SER A 258 -16.33 -13.06 -20.81
C SER A 258 -17.08 -11.73 -20.64
N GLY A 259 -16.42 -10.59 -20.82
CA GLY A 259 -17.01 -9.25 -20.64
C GLY A 259 -17.23 -8.84 -19.18
N GLY A 260 -16.58 -9.52 -18.24
CA GLY A 260 -16.54 -9.15 -16.82
C GLY A 260 -15.59 -7.97 -16.57
N ARG A 261 -15.67 -7.38 -15.37
CA ARG A 261 -14.82 -6.25 -14.96
C ARG A 261 -13.63 -6.71 -14.15
N VAL A 262 -12.46 -6.10 -14.40
CA VAL A 262 -11.27 -6.21 -13.54
C VAL A 262 -11.31 -5.08 -12.51
N ILE A 263 -11.51 -5.42 -11.25
CA ILE A 263 -11.72 -4.48 -10.15
C ILE A 263 -10.52 -4.54 -9.22
N ALA A 264 -9.77 -3.45 -9.14
CA ALA A 264 -8.65 -3.35 -8.21
C ALA A 264 -9.11 -3.04 -6.79
N VAL A 265 -8.60 -3.78 -5.81
CA VAL A 265 -8.77 -3.48 -4.39
C VAL A 265 -7.49 -2.83 -3.88
N GLY A 266 -7.56 -1.51 -3.69
CA GLY A 266 -6.44 -0.65 -3.32
C GLY A 266 -5.64 -0.12 -4.52
N THR A 267 -5.02 1.01 -4.29
CA THR A 267 -4.15 1.67 -5.28
C THR A 267 -2.92 0.85 -5.62
N THR A 268 -2.47 -0.03 -4.71
CA THR A 268 -1.36 -0.96 -4.94
C THR A 268 -1.72 -2.03 -5.97
N SER A 269 -2.91 -2.63 -5.87
CA SER A 269 -3.42 -3.57 -6.89
C SER A 269 -3.59 -2.87 -8.23
N ALA A 270 -4.13 -1.64 -8.24
CA ALA A 270 -4.27 -0.85 -9.47
C ALA A 270 -2.90 -0.58 -10.12
N ARG A 271 -1.89 -0.18 -9.35
CA ARG A 271 -0.53 0.06 -9.86
C ARG A 271 0.10 -1.22 -10.41
N THR A 272 -0.07 -2.36 -9.75
CA THR A 272 0.41 -3.66 -10.24
C THR A 272 -0.25 -4.02 -11.57
N LEU A 273 -1.57 -3.95 -11.65
CA LEU A 273 -2.34 -4.29 -12.84
C LEU A 273 -1.99 -3.38 -14.02
N GLU A 274 -1.90 -2.08 -13.79
CA GLU A 274 -1.57 -1.10 -14.82
C GLU A 274 -0.11 -1.19 -15.27
N THR A 275 0.80 -1.62 -14.40
CA THR A 275 2.18 -1.95 -14.77
C THR A 275 2.21 -3.20 -15.64
N ALA A 276 1.56 -4.28 -15.22
CA ALA A 276 1.48 -5.53 -15.97
C ALA A 276 0.86 -5.31 -17.35
N ALA A 277 -0.20 -4.50 -17.45
CA ALA A 277 -0.81 -4.12 -18.73
C ALA A 277 0.22 -3.53 -19.70
N ARG A 278 1.03 -2.56 -19.22
CA ARG A 278 2.06 -1.91 -20.04
C ARG A 278 3.20 -2.84 -20.38
N VAL A 279 3.66 -3.67 -19.45
CA VAL A 279 4.69 -4.69 -19.69
C VAL A 279 4.23 -5.71 -20.74
N CYS A 280 2.95 -6.08 -20.73
CA CYS A 280 2.35 -6.96 -21.75
C CYS A 280 1.99 -6.22 -23.05
N GLY A 281 2.28 -4.91 -23.16
CA GLY A 281 2.12 -4.12 -24.38
C GLY A 281 0.71 -3.56 -24.61
N LEU A 282 -0.19 -3.62 -23.63
CA LEU A 282 -1.48 -2.93 -23.75
C LEU A 282 -1.23 -1.43 -23.94
N GLY A 283 -1.92 -0.80 -24.89
CA GLY A 283 -1.78 0.63 -25.19
C GLY A 283 -0.56 0.99 -26.07
N ALA A 284 0.24 0.05 -26.51
CA ALA A 284 1.45 0.30 -27.33
C ALA A 284 1.22 0.35 -28.86
N GLY A 285 -0.03 0.31 -29.32
CA GLY A 285 -0.36 0.37 -30.76
C GLY A 285 -1.29 1.52 -31.11
N PRO A 286 -1.38 1.92 -32.42
CA PRO A 286 -2.49 2.73 -32.90
C PRO A 286 -3.79 2.00 -32.51
N MET A 287 -4.82 2.76 -32.11
CA MET A 287 -6.14 2.21 -31.76
C MET A 287 -6.60 1.33 -32.94
N VAL A 288 -6.28 0.04 -32.88
CA VAL A 288 -6.78 -0.93 -33.85
C VAL A 288 -8.24 -1.13 -33.51
N GLN A 289 -9.09 -0.77 -34.44
CA GLN A 289 -10.55 -0.92 -34.32
C GLN A 289 -11.01 -2.40 -34.34
N ASP A 290 -10.09 -3.33 -34.43
CA ASP A 290 -10.38 -4.76 -34.38
C ASP A 290 -10.42 -5.27 -32.95
N LYS A 291 -11.64 -5.47 -32.45
CA LYS A 291 -11.96 -6.10 -31.16
C LYS A 291 -11.51 -7.57 -31.03
N GLU A 292 -10.83 -8.14 -32.03
CA GLU A 292 -10.55 -9.58 -32.11
C GLU A 292 -9.24 -10.06 -31.49
N ALA A 293 -8.34 -9.17 -31.08
CA ALA A 293 -7.12 -9.59 -30.37
C ALA A 293 -6.99 -8.82 -29.07
N LEU A 294 -7.73 -9.24 -28.05
CA LEU A 294 -7.42 -8.83 -26.67
C LEU A 294 -5.99 -9.27 -26.37
N GLN A 295 -5.08 -8.31 -26.26
CA GLN A 295 -3.71 -8.59 -25.87
C GLN A 295 -3.68 -9.27 -24.50
N GLU A 296 -3.09 -10.46 -24.42
CA GLU A 296 -3.09 -11.27 -23.21
C GLU A 296 -2.20 -10.67 -22.13
N ILE A 297 -2.70 -10.68 -20.91
CA ILE A 297 -1.88 -10.45 -19.72
C ILE A 297 -1.13 -11.74 -19.40
N LYS A 298 0.16 -11.61 -19.09
CA LYS A 298 1.06 -12.73 -18.72
C LYS A 298 1.60 -12.50 -17.32
N ALA A 299 2.00 -13.59 -16.67
CA ALA A 299 2.73 -13.51 -15.40
C ALA A 299 3.96 -12.62 -15.56
N CYS A 300 4.14 -11.70 -14.64
CA CYS A 300 5.29 -10.80 -14.62
C CYS A 300 5.61 -10.33 -13.21
N SER A 301 6.86 -10.00 -12.99
CA SER A 301 7.33 -9.42 -11.73
C SER A 301 8.48 -8.46 -12.01
N GLY A 302 8.70 -7.55 -11.10
CA GLY A 302 9.78 -6.57 -11.23
C GLY A 302 9.58 -5.36 -10.31
N TRP A 303 10.15 -4.25 -10.70
CA TRP A 303 10.02 -2.98 -9.98
C TRP A 303 9.12 -2.05 -10.77
N THR A 304 8.19 -1.38 -10.10
CA THR A 304 7.29 -0.40 -10.71
C THR A 304 7.42 0.95 -10.02
N ASP A 305 7.62 1.96 -10.82
CA ASP A 305 7.55 3.38 -10.48
C ASP A 305 6.39 4.07 -11.21
N ILE A 306 5.39 3.28 -11.62
CA ILE A 306 4.25 3.80 -12.38
C ILE A 306 3.57 4.94 -11.64
N PHE A 307 3.40 6.06 -12.32
CA PHE A 307 2.68 7.21 -11.83
C PHE A 307 1.42 7.45 -12.64
N LEU A 308 0.27 7.25 -11.99
CA LEU A 308 -1.05 7.44 -12.59
C LEU A 308 -1.61 8.80 -12.14
N TYR A 309 -1.85 9.69 -13.09
CA TYR A 309 -2.41 11.01 -12.88
C TYR A 309 -3.27 11.43 -14.10
N PRO A 310 -4.12 12.45 -14.03
CA PRO A 310 -4.97 12.86 -15.15
C PRO A 310 -4.19 13.06 -16.43
N GLY A 311 -4.61 12.35 -17.49
CA GLY A 311 -3.91 12.25 -18.78
C GLY A 311 -3.21 10.91 -19.00
N VAL A 312 -2.95 10.13 -17.94
CA VAL A 312 -2.46 8.75 -18.05
C VAL A 312 -3.65 7.79 -18.02
N PRO A 313 -3.90 7.03 -19.10
CA PRO A 313 -5.06 6.15 -19.17
C PRO A 313 -4.89 4.91 -18.28
N PHE A 314 -6.01 4.45 -17.73
CA PHE A 314 -6.14 3.08 -17.22
C PHE A 314 -6.37 2.14 -18.40
N LEU A 315 -5.59 1.06 -18.46
CA LEU A 315 -5.60 0.09 -19.58
C LEU A 315 -6.29 -1.22 -19.21
N LEU A 316 -6.30 -1.57 -17.93
CA LEU A 316 -6.78 -2.86 -17.45
C LEU A 316 -7.81 -2.76 -16.35
N VAL A 317 -7.71 -1.75 -15.48
CA VAL A 317 -8.58 -1.62 -14.30
C VAL A 317 -9.88 -0.91 -14.67
N ASP A 318 -11.00 -1.62 -14.54
CA ASP A 318 -12.35 -1.10 -14.84
C ASP A 318 -12.97 -0.35 -13.67
N ALA A 319 -12.71 -0.78 -12.43
CA ALA A 319 -13.22 -0.16 -11.21
C ALA A 319 -12.20 -0.26 -10.08
N LEU A 320 -12.29 0.61 -9.10
CA LEU A 320 -11.35 0.71 -7.98
C LEU A 320 -12.08 0.86 -6.66
N LEU A 321 -11.76 -0.04 -5.73
CA LEU A 321 -12.08 0.10 -4.31
C LEU A 321 -10.85 0.66 -3.59
N THR A 322 -11.00 1.76 -2.86
CA THR A 322 -9.89 2.43 -2.19
C THR A 322 -10.32 3.11 -0.89
N ASN A 323 -9.38 3.57 -0.07
CA ASN A 323 -9.65 4.48 1.04
C ASN A 323 -9.67 5.94 0.55
N PHE A 324 -10.03 6.88 1.41
CA PHE A 324 -9.84 8.30 1.16
C PHE A 324 -8.39 8.71 1.38
N HIS A 325 -7.86 9.57 0.52
CA HIS A 325 -6.43 9.90 0.43
C HIS A 325 -6.13 11.33 0.86
N LEU A 326 -4.85 11.58 1.21
CA LEU A 326 -4.33 12.90 1.57
C LEU A 326 -4.49 13.94 0.44
N PRO A 327 -4.73 15.22 0.79
CA PRO A 327 -4.60 16.32 -0.16
C PRO A 327 -3.23 16.30 -0.84
N LYS A 328 -3.19 16.65 -2.11
CA LYS A 328 -1.96 16.77 -2.93
C LYS A 328 -1.11 15.50 -3.01
N SER A 329 -1.66 14.33 -2.68
CA SER A 329 -0.96 13.05 -2.76
C SER A 329 -1.00 12.44 -4.15
N THR A 330 -0.01 11.59 -4.46
CA THR A 330 0.01 10.78 -5.69
C THR A 330 -1.22 9.88 -5.81
N LEU A 331 -1.80 9.45 -4.68
CA LEU A 331 -3.00 8.62 -4.63
C LEU A 331 -4.25 9.43 -5.01
N MET A 332 -4.32 10.71 -4.60
CA MET A 332 -5.38 11.62 -5.03
C MET A 332 -5.32 11.85 -6.55
N MET A 333 -4.11 11.91 -7.11
CA MET A 333 -3.89 12.03 -8.55
C MET A 333 -4.30 10.77 -9.30
N LEU A 334 -4.01 9.58 -8.75
CA LEU A 334 -4.39 8.28 -9.31
C LEU A 334 -5.91 8.15 -9.44
N ILE A 335 -6.67 8.41 -8.38
CA ILE A 335 -8.15 8.32 -8.44
C ILE A 335 -8.74 9.41 -9.34
N SER A 336 -8.09 10.57 -9.42
CA SER A 336 -8.47 11.64 -10.35
C SER A 336 -8.21 11.26 -11.82
N ALA A 337 -7.20 10.44 -12.10
CA ALA A 337 -6.99 9.87 -13.43
C ALA A 337 -8.14 8.93 -13.84
N MET A 338 -8.70 8.17 -12.87
CA MET A 338 -9.76 7.20 -13.13
C MET A 338 -11.13 7.85 -13.35
N ALA A 339 -11.52 8.82 -12.52
CA ALA A 339 -12.88 9.37 -12.51
C ALA A 339 -12.99 10.84 -12.95
N GLY A 340 -11.85 11.48 -13.19
CA GLY A 340 -11.78 12.92 -13.43
C GLY A 340 -11.67 13.73 -12.13
N ARG A 341 -10.75 14.70 -12.15
CA ARG A 341 -10.39 15.51 -10.96
C ARG A 341 -11.59 16.18 -10.31
N GLU A 342 -12.45 16.83 -11.11
CA GLU A 342 -13.60 17.59 -10.58
C GLU A 342 -14.60 16.70 -9.85
N ARG A 343 -14.88 15.50 -10.37
CA ARG A 343 -15.77 14.53 -9.72
C ARG A 343 -15.18 14.03 -8.42
N ILE A 344 -13.87 13.77 -8.40
CA ILE A 344 -13.17 13.34 -7.18
C ILE A 344 -13.19 14.43 -6.12
N LEU A 345 -12.85 15.67 -6.46
CA LEU A 345 -12.88 16.79 -5.51
C LEU A 345 -14.28 17.00 -4.93
N LYS A 346 -15.33 16.97 -5.78
CA LYS A 346 -16.71 17.04 -5.32
C LYS A 346 -17.06 15.90 -4.36
N ALA A 347 -16.66 14.66 -4.67
CA ALA A 347 -16.89 13.51 -3.80
C ALA A 347 -16.16 13.65 -2.46
N TYR A 348 -14.96 14.22 -2.44
CA TYR A 348 -14.19 14.46 -1.23
C TYR A 348 -14.77 15.59 -0.37
N GLU A 349 -15.26 16.66 -0.98
CA GLU A 349 -16.02 17.71 -0.28
C GLU A 349 -17.27 17.13 0.40
N GLU A 350 -18.02 16.28 -0.31
CA GLU A 350 -19.19 15.59 0.22
C GLU A 350 -18.81 14.61 1.34
N ALA A 351 -17.67 13.89 1.20
CA ALA A 351 -17.16 13.00 2.24
C ALA A 351 -16.82 13.77 3.53
N VAL A 352 -16.19 14.95 3.43
CA VAL A 352 -15.90 15.83 4.56
C VAL A 352 -17.20 16.31 5.23
N GLN A 353 -18.18 16.81 4.45
CA GLN A 353 -19.48 17.27 4.96
C GLN A 353 -20.24 16.16 5.68
N HIS A 354 -20.19 14.94 5.18
CA HIS A 354 -20.81 13.75 5.77
C HIS A 354 -19.94 13.10 6.85
N LYS A 355 -18.79 13.72 7.23
CA LYS A 355 -17.87 13.22 8.27
C LYS A 355 -17.45 11.78 8.04
N TYR A 356 -17.05 11.44 6.81
CA TYR A 356 -16.36 10.19 6.53
C TYR A 356 -15.03 10.16 7.27
N ARG A 357 -14.57 8.95 7.60
CA ARG A 357 -13.27 8.72 8.19
C ARG A 357 -12.23 8.56 7.08
N PHE A 358 -11.09 9.20 7.23
CA PHE A 358 -10.05 9.26 6.19
C PHE A 358 -8.87 8.34 6.51
N PHE A 359 -8.13 7.96 5.48
CA PHE A 359 -6.86 7.22 5.44
C PHE A 359 -6.98 5.75 5.85
N SER A 360 -5.87 5.16 6.39
CA SER A 360 -5.67 3.71 6.54
C SER A 360 -6.77 2.97 7.30
N PHE A 361 -7.29 3.57 8.36
CA PHE A 361 -8.39 3.01 9.16
C PHE A 361 -9.73 3.71 8.92
N GLY A 362 -9.77 4.49 7.86
CA GLY A 362 -10.96 5.24 7.46
C GLY A 362 -12.01 4.39 6.75
N ASP A 363 -12.90 5.09 6.08
CA ASP A 363 -13.97 4.53 5.28
C ASP A 363 -13.48 4.21 3.85
N ALA A 364 -14.30 3.55 3.05
CA ALA A 364 -13.98 3.14 1.70
C ALA A 364 -14.68 4.00 0.65
N MET A 365 -14.09 4.04 -0.54
CA MET A 365 -14.67 4.61 -1.75
C MET A 365 -14.61 3.58 -2.88
N PHE A 366 -15.71 3.37 -3.60
CA PHE A 366 -15.79 2.53 -4.78
C PHE A 366 -16.07 3.36 -6.02
N ILE A 367 -15.12 3.41 -6.94
CA ILE A 367 -15.17 4.12 -8.23
C ILE A 367 -15.46 3.09 -9.32
N TYR A 368 -16.62 3.21 -10.04
CA TYR A 368 -17.07 2.21 -10.99
C TYR A 368 -17.62 2.79 -12.31
#